data_456d53c6cf8c318efdd03350630627f3
#
_entry.id   456d53c6cf8c318efdd03350630627f3
#
_cell.length_a   1.000
_cell.length_b   1.000
_cell.length_c   1.000
_cell.angle_alpha   90.00
_cell.angle_beta   90.00
_cell.angle_gamma   90.00
#
_symmetry.space_group_name_H-M   'P 1'
#
loop_
_entity.id
_entity.type
_entity.pdbx_description
1 polymer ?
#
loop_
_entity_poly.entity_id
_entity_poly.type
_entity_poly.pdbx_seq_one_letter_code
_entity_poly.pdbx_strand_id
1 'polypeptide(L)'
;MQRVRSFLLLCFIATTAVAAEPHWSLQPMKCAVVSGESHPIDFFIGQKLREKKLTFSAEADRVTLLRRVTLDLTGLPPSPAEVRAFARDARPTDEAFMEGVDRLLASPRHGERWAQHWLDVIRWAETVGFETNGERAAAWHYRDWVIHALNADLPYDQFIRDQLAGDVTGADAALGFLVSGPANLPGQVGRDEEAMRSD
;
A
#
# COMPACT_ATOMS: atom_id res chain seq x y z
N MET A 1 54.82 25.81 -57.25
CA MET A 1 54.23 24.60 -56.64
C MET A 1 54.15 24.85 -55.12
N GLN A 2 53.00 25.36 -54.68
CA GLN A 2 52.72 25.69 -53.29
C GLN A 2 51.87 24.58 -52.65
N ARG A 3 52.42 23.93 -51.62
CA ARG A 3 51.68 22.91 -50.85
C ARG A 3 50.87 23.63 -49.76
N VAL A 4 49.56 23.56 -49.90
CA VAL A 4 48.59 23.98 -48.89
C VAL A 4 48.52 22.87 -47.84
N ARG A 5 48.97 23.15 -46.60
CA ARG A 5 48.78 22.29 -45.44
C ARG A 5 47.43 22.63 -44.80
N SER A 6 46.45 21.75 -44.96
CA SER A 6 45.18 21.83 -44.23
C SER A 6 45.40 21.37 -42.78
N PHE A 7 45.26 22.30 -41.85
CA PHE A 7 45.14 21.99 -40.42
C PHE A 7 43.73 21.61 -40.10
N LEU A 8 43.48 20.32 -39.87
CA LEU A 8 42.23 19.82 -39.27
C LEU A 8 42.24 20.06 -37.76
N LEU A 9 41.52 21.06 -37.31
CA LEU A 9 41.27 21.33 -35.89
C LEU A 9 40.19 20.40 -35.41
N LEU A 10 40.52 19.29 -34.73
CA LEU A 10 39.55 18.41 -34.06
C LEU A 10 39.12 19.10 -32.75
N CYS A 11 37.97 19.75 -32.74
CA CYS A 11 37.31 20.16 -31.51
C CYS A 11 36.76 18.95 -30.79
N PHE A 12 37.47 18.48 -29.76
CA PHE A 12 36.93 17.54 -28.78
C PHE A 12 35.92 18.28 -27.89
N ILE A 13 34.64 18.16 -28.17
CA ILE A 13 33.58 18.57 -27.25
C ILE A 13 33.52 17.51 -26.18
N ALA A 14 34.18 17.74 -25.06
CA ALA A 14 33.97 16.95 -23.84
C ALA A 14 32.58 17.27 -23.29
N THR A 15 31.58 16.48 -23.65
CA THR A 15 30.31 16.48 -22.96
C THR A 15 30.52 15.91 -21.57
N THR A 16 30.68 16.78 -20.59
CA THR A 16 30.58 16.38 -19.18
C THR A 16 29.14 15.92 -18.97
N ALA A 17 28.93 14.61 -18.98
CA ALA A 17 27.69 14.04 -18.50
C ALA A 17 27.56 14.43 -17.03
N VAL A 18 26.79 15.45 -16.74
CA VAL A 18 26.35 15.74 -15.37
C VAL A 18 25.49 14.53 -14.98
N ALA A 19 26.06 13.65 -14.17
CA ALA A 19 25.31 12.54 -13.58
C ALA A 19 24.12 13.18 -12.83
N ALA A 20 22.92 12.92 -13.31
CA ALA A 20 21.73 13.38 -12.60
C ALA A 20 21.77 12.78 -11.19
N GLU A 21 21.54 13.64 -10.19
CA GLU A 21 21.42 13.17 -8.81
C GLU A 21 20.40 12.01 -8.75
N PRO A 22 20.74 10.89 -8.09
CA PRO A 22 19.81 9.77 -8.00
C PRO A 22 18.52 10.22 -7.33
N HIS A 23 17.39 9.75 -7.88
CA HIS A 23 16.08 10.07 -7.33
C HIS A 23 16.04 9.79 -5.82
N TRP A 24 15.35 10.62 -5.04
CA TRP A 24 15.33 10.54 -3.57
C TRP A 24 14.96 9.15 -3.05
N SER A 25 14.08 8.43 -3.75
CA SER A 25 13.63 7.07 -3.35
C SER A 25 14.70 5.99 -3.52
N LEU A 26 15.79 6.28 -4.23
CA LEU A 26 16.93 5.37 -4.45
C LEU A 26 18.13 5.73 -3.57
N GLN A 27 18.00 6.77 -2.77
CA GLN A 27 19.04 7.16 -1.81
C GLN A 27 18.89 6.37 -0.50
N PRO A 28 19.96 6.10 0.21
CA PRO A 28 19.89 5.50 1.54
C PRO A 28 19.00 6.33 2.47
N MET A 29 18.14 5.66 3.24
CA MET A 29 17.30 6.33 4.23
C MET A 29 18.16 7.07 5.24
N LYS A 30 17.83 8.34 5.48
CA LYS A 30 18.45 9.17 6.51
C LYS A 30 17.42 9.47 7.58
N CYS A 31 17.75 9.17 8.83
CA CYS A 31 16.91 9.61 9.94
C CYS A 31 16.92 11.13 10.01
N ALA A 32 15.76 11.73 9.88
CA ALA A 32 15.62 13.16 10.09
C ALA A 32 15.74 13.49 11.57
N VAL A 33 16.49 14.54 11.88
CA VAL A 33 16.54 15.06 13.25
C VAL A 33 15.26 15.86 13.51
N VAL A 34 14.42 15.33 14.40
CA VAL A 34 13.23 16.03 14.89
C VAL A 34 13.64 16.78 16.15
N SER A 35 13.54 18.11 16.13
CA SER A 35 13.82 18.95 17.28
C SER A 35 12.51 19.36 17.95
N GLY A 36 12.44 19.21 19.27
CA GLY A 36 11.29 19.59 20.09
C GLY A 36 10.53 18.39 20.69
N GLU A 37 9.52 18.68 21.50
CA GLU A 37 8.70 17.69 22.21
C GLU A 37 7.54 17.13 21.36
N SER A 38 7.37 17.60 20.13
CA SER A 38 6.27 17.17 19.26
C SER A 38 6.52 15.79 18.64
N HIS A 39 5.44 15.05 18.44
CA HIS A 39 5.50 13.80 17.69
C HIS A 39 6.15 14.02 16.31
N PRO A 40 7.05 13.11 15.82
CA PRO A 40 7.74 13.30 14.54
C PRO A 40 6.83 13.62 13.36
N ILE A 41 5.67 12.98 13.28
CA ILE A 41 4.68 13.26 12.22
C ILE A 41 4.17 14.68 12.30
N ASP A 42 3.84 15.16 13.51
CA ASP A 42 3.35 16.53 13.71
C ASP A 42 4.43 17.57 13.40
N PHE A 43 5.69 17.24 13.68
CA PHE A 43 6.81 18.10 13.30
C PHE A 43 6.84 18.32 11.78
N PHE A 44 6.82 17.25 10.98
CA PHE A 44 6.88 17.36 9.52
C PHE A 44 5.63 18.01 8.92
N ILE A 45 4.45 17.62 9.40
CA ILE A 45 3.19 18.24 8.94
C ILE A 45 3.17 19.71 9.32
N GLY A 46 3.57 20.05 10.56
CA GLY A 46 3.63 21.41 11.04
C GLY A 46 4.57 22.31 10.22
N GLN A 47 5.69 21.77 9.73
CA GLN A 47 6.54 22.52 8.80
C GLN A 47 5.79 22.88 7.52
N LYS A 48 5.08 21.92 6.91
CA LYS A 48 4.31 22.16 5.68
C LYS A 48 3.13 23.09 5.88
N LEU A 49 2.46 23.01 7.02
CA LEU A 49 1.40 23.95 7.38
C LEU A 49 1.94 25.38 7.48
N ARG A 50 3.09 25.58 8.17
CA ARG A 50 3.73 26.90 8.31
C ARG A 50 4.11 27.50 6.96
N GLU A 51 4.63 26.69 6.02
CA GLU A 51 4.93 27.15 4.65
C GLU A 51 3.69 27.76 3.95
N LYS A 52 2.51 27.24 4.28
CA LYS A 52 1.22 27.68 3.74
C LYS A 52 0.50 28.68 4.65
N LYS A 53 1.11 29.13 5.74
CA LYS A 53 0.52 30.02 6.77
C LYS A 53 -0.75 29.42 7.41
N LEU A 54 -0.76 28.10 7.57
CA LEU A 54 -1.82 27.34 8.21
C LEU A 54 -1.36 26.83 9.57
N THR A 55 -2.31 26.47 10.42
CA THR A 55 -2.11 25.82 11.71
C THR A 55 -2.88 24.51 11.76
N PHE A 56 -2.55 23.66 12.73
CA PHE A 56 -3.38 22.49 13.03
C PHE A 56 -4.80 22.91 13.42
N SER A 57 -5.77 22.11 13.04
CA SER A 57 -7.12 22.21 13.60
C SER A 57 -7.14 21.82 15.07
N ALA A 58 -8.18 22.21 15.79
CA ALA A 58 -8.39 21.71 17.15
C ALA A 58 -8.53 20.17 17.15
N GLU A 59 -8.11 19.57 18.27
CA GLU A 59 -8.30 18.13 18.47
C GLU A 59 -9.78 17.74 18.36
N ALA A 60 -10.02 16.55 17.80
CA ALA A 60 -11.36 16.00 17.72
C ALA A 60 -11.85 15.53 19.09
N ASP A 61 -13.15 15.61 19.32
CA ASP A 61 -13.77 15.05 20.52
C ASP A 61 -13.67 13.51 20.57
N ARG A 62 -13.84 12.93 21.74
CA ARG A 62 -13.71 11.49 21.99
C ARG A 62 -14.56 10.63 21.05
N VAL A 63 -15.79 11.03 20.80
CA VAL A 63 -16.71 10.25 19.93
C VAL A 63 -16.22 10.24 18.50
N THR A 64 -15.75 11.40 18.04
CA THR A 64 -15.16 11.55 16.70
C THR A 64 -13.86 10.75 16.57
N LEU A 65 -12.97 10.77 17.58
CA LEU A 65 -11.74 9.97 17.61
C LEU A 65 -12.04 8.48 17.53
N LEU A 66 -12.92 7.98 18.39
CA LEU A 66 -13.30 6.57 18.39
C LEU A 66 -13.88 6.15 17.04
N ARG A 67 -14.79 6.96 16.47
CA ARG A 67 -15.38 6.68 15.17
C ARG A 67 -14.34 6.58 14.07
N ARG A 68 -13.40 7.52 14.02
CA ARG A 68 -12.33 7.54 13.02
C ARG A 68 -11.45 6.30 13.13
N VAL A 69 -10.90 6.02 14.32
CA VAL A 69 -9.98 4.89 14.49
C VAL A 69 -10.66 3.55 14.25
N THR A 70 -11.92 3.38 14.65
CA THR A 70 -12.66 2.13 14.42
C THR A 70 -12.89 1.90 12.92
N LEU A 71 -13.30 2.93 12.19
CA LEU A 71 -13.45 2.86 10.73
C LEU A 71 -12.12 2.60 10.02
N ASP A 72 -11.05 3.25 10.44
CA ASP A 72 -9.73 3.09 9.81
C ASP A 72 -9.18 1.68 10.04
N LEU A 73 -9.26 1.16 11.26
CA LEU A 73 -8.66 -0.12 11.62
C LEU A 73 -9.53 -1.34 11.26
N THR A 74 -10.85 -1.20 11.27
CA THR A 74 -11.76 -2.34 11.07
C THR A 74 -12.75 -2.20 9.92
N GLY A 75 -12.84 -1.00 9.32
CA GLY A 75 -13.82 -0.70 8.28
C GLY A 75 -15.26 -0.59 8.78
N LEU A 76 -15.51 -0.74 10.08
CA LEU A 76 -16.84 -0.74 10.69
C LEU A 76 -16.99 0.43 11.67
N PRO A 77 -18.19 0.97 11.83
CA PRO A 77 -18.44 1.96 12.88
C PRO A 77 -18.42 1.31 14.27
N PRO A 78 -18.04 2.07 15.33
CA PRO A 78 -18.16 1.56 16.68
C PRO A 78 -19.63 1.33 17.06
N SER A 79 -19.87 0.35 17.92
CA SER A 79 -21.20 0.11 18.45
C SER A 79 -21.67 1.25 19.39
N PRO A 80 -22.96 1.46 19.58
CA PRO A 80 -23.46 2.45 20.52
C PRO A 80 -22.98 2.23 21.98
N ALA A 81 -22.68 0.98 22.34
CA ALA A 81 -22.13 0.64 23.66
C ALA A 81 -20.69 1.11 23.81
N GLU A 82 -19.84 0.88 22.79
CA GLU A 82 -18.46 1.35 22.76
C GLU A 82 -18.38 2.87 22.78
N VAL A 83 -19.23 3.55 22.01
CA VAL A 83 -19.31 5.02 22.03
C VAL A 83 -19.63 5.54 23.43
N ARG A 84 -20.64 4.97 24.10
CA ARG A 84 -21.01 5.37 25.47
C ARG A 84 -19.90 5.08 26.48
N ALA A 85 -19.26 3.92 26.37
CA ALA A 85 -18.18 3.54 27.27
C ALA A 85 -16.99 4.51 27.12
N PHE A 86 -16.54 4.77 25.92
CA PHE A 86 -15.40 5.66 25.65
C PHE A 86 -15.70 7.13 26.02
N ALA A 87 -16.90 7.61 25.73
CA ALA A 87 -17.32 8.97 26.09
C ALA A 87 -17.38 9.22 27.61
N ARG A 88 -17.65 8.16 28.39
CA ARG A 88 -17.77 8.22 29.87
C ARG A 88 -16.50 7.79 30.61
N ASP A 89 -15.48 7.36 29.89
CA ASP A 89 -14.22 6.93 30.52
C ASP A 89 -13.57 8.11 31.25
N ALA A 90 -13.29 7.90 32.52
CA ALA A 90 -12.74 8.95 33.42
C ALA A 90 -11.23 9.15 33.21
N ARG A 91 -10.57 8.24 32.51
CA ARG A 91 -9.12 8.32 32.21
C ARG A 91 -8.82 9.44 31.21
N PRO A 92 -7.54 9.89 31.14
CA PRO A 92 -7.09 10.76 30.05
C PRO A 92 -7.46 10.19 28.68
N THR A 93 -7.77 11.07 27.74
CA THR A 93 -8.20 10.65 26.39
C THR A 93 -7.19 9.75 25.72
N ASP A 94 -5.90 10.10 25.79
CA ASP A 94 -4.82 9.35 25.15
C ASP A 94 -4.70 7.92 25.70
N GLU A 95 -4.80 7.75 27.01
CA GLU A 95 -4.72 6.41 27.63
C GLU A 95 -5.88 5.53 27.20
N ALA A 96 -7.10 6.03 27.31
CA ALA A 96 -8.30 5.29 26.88
C ALA A 96 -8.32 5.03 25.36
N PHE A 97 -7.77 5.96 24.58
CA PHE A 97 -7.65 5.84 23.12
C PHE A 97 -6.66 4.74 22.72
N MET A 98 -5.46 4.70 23.33
CA MET A 98 -4.45 3.69 23.04
C MET A 98 -4.95 2.29 23.38
N GLU A 99 -5.61 2.08 24.49
CA GLU A 99 -6.25 0.78 24.80
C GLU A 99 -7.29 0.39 23.76
N GLY A 100 -8.07 1.36 23.28
CA GLY A 100 -9.02 1.17 22.19
C GLY A 100 -8.33 0.75 20.88
N VAL A 101 -7.21 1.37 20.56
CA VAL A 101 -6.38 1.03 19.39
C VAL A 101 -5.86 -0.40 19.49
N ASP A 102 -5.26 -0.78 20.63
CA ASP A 102 -4.72 -2.13 20.83
C ASP A 102 -5.81 -3.21 20.66
N ARG A 103 -7.00 -2.96 21.22
CA ARG A 103 -8.15 -3.86 21.06
C ARG A 103 -8.59 -3.97 19.60
N LEU A 104 -8.60 -2.89 18.85
CA LEU A 104 -8.99 -2.88 17.44
C LEU A 104 -7.95 -3.57 16.56
N LEU A 105 -6.67 -3.39 16.83
CA LEU A 105 -5.58 -4.08 16.14
C LEU A 105 -5.62 -5.59 16.39
N ALA A 106 -6.01 -6.04 17.59
CA ALA A 106 -6.19 -7.44 17.92
C ALA A 106 -7.49 -8.06 17.34
N SER A 107 -8.35 -7.25 16.73
CA SER A 107 -9.59 -7.75 16.13
C SER A 107 -9.33 -8.43 14.78
N PRO A 108 -9.95 -9.58 14.48
CA PRO A 108 -9.86 -10.21 13.16
C PRO A 108 -10.38 -9.29 12.02
N ARG A 109 -11.20 -8.31 12.35
CA ARG A 109 -11.68 -7.30 11.40
C ARG A 109 -10.58 -6.38 10.89
N HIS A 110 -9.47 -6.27 11.63
CA HIS A 110 -8.30 -5.53 11.17
C HIS A 110 -7.74 -6.13 9.87
N GLY A 111 -7.47 -7.42 9.86
CA GLY A 111 -6.98 -8.10 8.65
C GLY A 111 -7.99 -8.04 7.50
N GLU A 112 -9.30 -8.21 7.77
CA GLU A 112 -10.34 -8.08 6.74
C GLU A 112 -10.33 -6.67 6.09
N ARG A 113 -10.20 -5.63 6.91
CA ARG A 113 -10.14 -4.25 6.45
C ARG A 113 -8.88 -3.95 5.64
N TRP A 114 -7.73 -4.37 6.14
CA TRP A 114 -6.45 -4.03 5.51
C TRP A 114 -6.13 -4.91 4.31
N ALA A 115 -6.65 -6.15 4.27
CA ALA A 115 -6.59 -7.00 3.10
C ALA A 115 -7.25 -6.34 1.86
N GLN A 116 -8.32 -5.57 2.04
CA GLN A 116 -8.94 -4.82 0.97
C GLN A 116 -7.94 -3.95 0.20
N HIS A 117 -7.09 -3.21 0.93
CA HIS A 117 -6.12 -2.32 0.30
C HIS A 117 -5.10 -3.09 -0.53
N TRP A 118 -4.64 -4.24 -0.05
CA TRP A 118 -3.74 -5.10 -0.82
C TRP A 118 -4.43 -5.72 -2.03
N LEU A 119 -5.62 -6.26 -1.83
CA LEU A 119 -6.42 -6.89 -2.89
C LEU A 119 -6.77 -5.89 -4.01
N ASP A 120 -7.04 -4.63 -3.67
CA ASP A 120 -7.26 -3.55 -4.63
C ASP A 120 -6.00 -3.25 -5.47
N VAL A 121 -4.83 -3.19 -4.83
CA VAL A 121 -3.55 -2.95 -5.52
C VAL A 121 -3.27 -4.01 -6.56
N ILE A 122 -3.50 -5.28 -6.23
CA ILE A 122 -3.27 -6.42 -7.15
C ILE A 122 -4.46 -6.68 -8.07
N ARG A 123 -5.53 -5.91 -7.94
CA ARG A 123 -6.78 -6.06 -8.72
C ARG A 123 -7.40 -7.46 -8.61
N TRP A 124 -7.39 -8.01 -7.40
CA TRP A 124 -8.00 -9.30 -7.11
C TRP A 124 -9.50 -9.27 -7.42
N ALA A 125 -9.99 -10.36 -8.02
CA ALA A 125 -11.41 -10.53 -8.30
C ALA A 125 -11.83 -12.00 -8.16
N GLU A 126 -13.08 -12.22 -7.75
CA GLU A 126 -13.70 -13.56 -7.69
C GLU A 126 -14.21 -14.05 -9.06
N THR A 127 -14.07 -13.20 -10.06
CA THR A 127 -14.42 -13.53 -11.46
C THR A 127 -13.26 -13.20 -12.38
N VAL A 128 -13.26 -13.77 -13.58
CA VAL A 128 -12.25 -13.44 -14.61
C VAL A 128 -12.42 -12.02 -15.15
N GLY A 129 -13.54 -11.37 -14.82
CA GLY A 129 -13.84 -10.03 -15.28
C GLY A 129 -14.15 -9.95 -16.75
N PHE A 130 -14.21 -8.71 -17.27
CA PHE A 130 -14.48 -8.41 -18.66
C PHE A 130 -15.79 -9.04 -19.18
N GLU A 131 -15.88 -9.40 -20.46
CA GLU A 131 -17.14 -9.82 -21.10
C GLU A 131 -17.69 -11.16 -20.61
N THR A 132 -16.84 -12.09 -20.19
CA THR A 132 -17.29 -13.42 -19.77
C THR A 132 -17.69 -13.51 -18.31
N ASN A 133 -17.08 -12.72 -17.46
CA ASN A 133 -17.34 -12.63 -16.02
C ASN A 133 -17.53 -14.02 -15.34
N GLY A 134 -16.81 -15.04 -15.80
CA GLY A 134 -16.87 -16.40 -15.26
C GLY A 134 -16.35 -16.43 -13.82
N GLU A 135 -16.95 -17.23 -12.95
CA GLU A 135 -16.55 -17.39 -11.56
C GLU A 135 -15.17 -18.07 -11.43
N ARG A 136 -14.41 -17.63 -10.46
CA ARG A 136 -13.14 -18.21 -10.01
C ARG A 136 -13.34 -18.90 -8.68
N ALA A 137 -13.80 -20.12 -8.71
CA ALA A 137 -14.22 -20.87 -7.52
C ALA A 137 -13.13 -20.98 -6.41
N ALA A 138 -11.85 -20.85 -6.77
CA ALA A 138 -10.73 -20.94 -5.82
C ALA A 138 -10.11 -19.58 -5.45
N ALA A 139 -10.65 -18.45 -5.92
CA ALA A 139 -10.06 -17.12 -5.66
C ALA A 139 -10.01 -16.77 -4.18
N TRP A 140 -10.97 -17.25 -3.39
CA TRP A 140 -11.07 -16.97 -1.95
C TRP A 140 -9.89 -17.49 -1.13
N HIS A 141 -9.17 -18.53 -1.57
CA HIS A 141 -8.01 -19.06 -0.84
C HIS A 141 -6.92 -17.99 -0.68
N TYR A 142 -6.66 -17.24 -1.73
CA TYR A 142 -5.68 -16.17 -1.68
C TYR A 142 -6.17 -15.00 -0.82
N ARG A 143 -7.42 -14.58 -0.97
CA ARG A 143 -8.02 -13.54 -0.12
C ARG A 143 -7.88 -13.88 1.35
N ASP A 144 -8.26 -15.10 1.72
CA ASP A 144 -8.24 -15.55 3.12
C ASP A 144 -6.81 -15.66 3.65
N TRP A 145 -5.85 -16.07 2.79
CA TRP A 145 -4.43 -16.05 3.14
C TRP A 145 -3.95 -14.61 3.44
N VAL A 146 -4.31 -13.62 2.61
CA VAL A 146 -3.93 -12.21 2.85
C VAL A 146 -4.51 -11.71 4.17
N ILE A 147 -5.79 -11.99 4.45
CA ILE A 147 -6.44 -11.63 5.71
C ILE A 147 -5.71 -12.25 6.91
N HIS A 148 -5.39 -13.53 6.80
CA HIS A 148 -4.67 -14.25 7.85
C HIS A 148 -3.27 -13.70 8.07
N ALA A 149 -2.52 -13.44 7.00
CA ALA A 149 -1.17 -12.90 7.07
C ALA A 149 -1.13 -11.54 7.78
N LEU A 150 -2.09 -10.66 7.48
CA LEU A 150 -2.21 -9.35 8.13
C LEU A 150 -2.63 -9.46 9.60
N ASN A 151 -3.55 -10.35 9.94
CA ASN A 151 -3.93 -10.61 11.34
C ASN A 151 -2.81 -11.26 12.16
N ALA A 152 -1.92 -12.01 11.51
CA ALA A 152 -0.76 -12.62 12.14
C ALA A 152 0.45 -11.67 12.20
N ASP A 153 0.31 -10.43 11.73
CA ASP A 153 1.40 -9.45 11.61
C ASP A 153 2.63 -10.06 10.90
N LEU A 154 2.38 -10.79 9.79
CA LEU A 154 3.44 -11.44 9.04
C LEU A 154 4.45 -10.40 8.55
N PRO A 155 5.77 -10.56 8.80
CA PRO A 155 6.79 -9.64 8.32
C PRO A 155 6.69 -9.40 6.81
N TYR A 156 6.78 -8.16 6.38
CA TYR A 156 6.52 -7.78 4.99
C TYR A 156 7.42 -8.50 3.97
N ASP A 157 8.67 -8.75 4.31
CA ASP A 157 9.58 -9.51 3.45
C ASP A 157 9.13 -10.98 3.30
N GLN A 158 8.61 -11.61 4.37
CA GLN A 158 8.03 -12.94 4.31
C GLN A 158 6.72 -12.94 3.52
N PHE A 159 5.87 -11.94 3.74
CA PHE A 159 4.64 -11.76 2.98
C PHE A 159 4.88 -11.69 1.47
N ILE A 160 5.94 -11.01 1.03
CA ILE A 160 6.32 -10.96 -0.39
C ILE A 160 6.91 -12.28 -0.86
N ARG A 161 7.78 -12.91 -0.07
CA ARG A 161 8.38 -14.21 -0.45
C ARG A 161 7.34 -15.29 -0.65
N ASP A 162 6.36 -15.38 0.22
CA ASP A 162 5.28 -16.35 0.15
C ASP A 162 4.46 -16.17 -1.13
N GLN A 163 4.22 -14.95 -1.56
CA GLN A 163 3.49 -14.67 -2.79
C GLN A 163 4.27 -14.98 -4.08
N LEU A 164 5.61 -15.03 -4.01
CA LEU A 164 6.46 -15.34 -5.17
C LEU A 164 6.95 -16.79 -5.20
N ALA A 165 7.08 -17.42 -4.06
CA ALA A 165 7.67 -18.76 -3.90
C ALA A 165 6.93 -19.57 -2.81
N GLY A 166 5.62 -19.46 -2.74
CA GLY A 166 4.79 -20.13 -1.73
C GLY A 166 4.89 -21.65 -1.75
N ASP A 167 5.13 -22.22 -2.91
CA ASP A 167 5.41 -23.65 -3.08
C ASP A 167 6.69 -24.11 -2.36
N VAL A 168 7.67 -23.23 -2.22
CA VAL A 168 8.91 -23.50 -1.47
C VAL A 168 8.77 -23.18 0.01
N THR A 169 8.02 -22.14 0.35
CA THR A 169 7.83 -21.69 1.74
C THR A 169 6.71 -22.43 2.47
N GLY A 170 5.89 -23.22 1.78
CA GLY A 170 4.73 -23.93 2.33
C GLY A 170 3.47 -23.04 2.42
N ALA A 171 3.44 -21.94 1.69
CA ALA A 171 2.33 -20.99 1.63
C ALA A 171 1.62 -21.01 0.26
N ASP A 172 1.22 -22.19 -0.21
CA ASP A 172 0.67 -22.38 -1.56
C ASP A 172 -0.46 -21.40 -1.93
N ALA A 173 -1.34 -21.08 -0.98
CA ALA A 173 -2.43 -20.13 -1.19
C ALA A 173 -1.93 -18.71 -1.54
N ALA A 174 -0.73 -18.34 -1.10
CA ALA A 174 -0.11 -17.05 -1.41
C ALA A 174 0.22 -16.88 -2.90
N LEU A 175 0.48 -17.98 -3.60
CA LEU A 175 0.74 -17.99 -5.05
C LEU A 175 -0.47 -17.49 -5.87
N GLY A 176 -1.63 -17.40 -5.24
CA GLY A 176 -2.80 -16.72 -5.85
C GLY A 176 -2.48 -15.31 -6.31
N PHE A 177 -1.48 -14.64 -5.72
CA PHE A 177 -0.96 -13.36 -6.20
C PHE A 177 -0.64 -13.37 -7.71
N LEU A 178 -0.03 -14.41 -8.21
CA LEU A 178 0.41 -14.52 -9.60
C LEU A 178 -0.75 -14.68 -10.61
N VAL A 179 -1.93 -15.11 -10.12
CA VAL A 179 -3.08 -15.46 -10.97
C VAL A 179 -4.36 -14.72 -10.60
N SER A 180 -4.38 -13.90 -9.58
CA SER A 180 -5.61 -13.28 -9.05
C SER A 180 -6.09 -12.07 -9.86
N GLY A 181 -5.25 -11.47 -10.69
CA GLY A 181 -5.64 -10.35 -11.54
C GLY A 181 -6.68 -10.76 -12.59
N PRO A 182 -7.45 -9.82 -13.16
CA PRO A 182 -8.39 -10.10 -14.24
C PRO A 182 -7.60 -10.68 -15.43
N ALA A 183 -8.02 -11.87 -15.87
CA ALA A 183 -7.44 -12.48 -17.04
C ALA A 183 -8.17 -11.95 -18.28
N ASN A 184 -7.47 -11.13 -19.06
CA ASN A 184 -7.92 -10.81 -20.39
C ASN A 184 -7.44 -11.94 -21.32
N LEU A 185 -8.35 -12.85 -21.68
CA LEU A 185 -8.04 -13.87 -22.68
C LEU A 185 -7.95 -13.16 -24.04
N PRO A 186 -6.76 -13.08 -24.67
CA PRO A 186 -6.63 -12.52 -26.00
C PRO A 186 -7.53 -13.34 -26.95
N GLY A 187 -8.55 -12.71 -27.53
CA GLY A 187 -9.40 -13.35 -28.51
C GLY A 187 -10.88 -13.45 -28.16
N GLN A 188 -11.31 -12.99 -26.98
CA GLN A 188 -12.75 -12.93 -26.69
C GLN A 188 -13.45 -11.77 -27.39
N VAL A 189 -12.71 -10.78 -27.88
CA VAL A 189 -13.27 -9.69 -28.70
C VAL A 189 -13.00 -10.01 -30.15
N GLY A 190 -13.98 -10.61 -30.85
CA GLY A 190 -14.03 -10.71 -32.31
C GLY A 190 -13.21 -11.84 -32.96
N ARG A 191 -12.86 -12.90 -32.24
CA ARG A 191 -12.35 -14.14 -32.84
C ARG A 191 -13.37 -15.26 -32.69
N ASP A 192 -13.67 -15.93 -33.80
CA ASP A 192 -14.45 -17.15 -33.81
C ASP A 192 -13.74 -18.26 -33.03
N GLU A 193 -14.49 -19.12 -32.34
CA GLU A 193 -13.98 -20.27 -31.57
C GLU A 193 -13.04 -21.17 -32.38
N GLU A 194 -13.20 -21.19 -33.70
CA GLU A 194 -12.38 -21.97 -34.64
C GLU A 194 -10.94 -21.41 -34.75
N ALA A 195 -10.75 -20.11 -34.66
CA ALA A 195 -9.43 -19.49 -34.69
C ALA A 195 -8.62 -19.72 -33.38
N MET A 196 -9.31 -19.93 -32.23
CA MET A 196 -8.67 -20.24 -30.94
C MET A 196 -8.23 -21.72 -30.83
N ARG A 197 -8.72 -22.62 -31.72
CA ARG A 197 -8.33 -24.05 -31.73
C ARG A 197 -7.17 -24.35 -32.67
N SER A 198 -6.73 -23.38 -33.45
CA SER A 198 -5.69 -23.54 -34.46
C SER A 198 -4.32 -23.01 -34.07
N ASP A 199 -4.22 -22.34 -32.92
CA ASP A 199 -2.97 -21.87 -32.27
C ASP A 199 -2.66 -22.76 -31.03
#